data_15c4f4c2bf5b87e0e20c14a294e5e942
#
_entry.id   15c4f4c2bf5b87e0e20c14a294e5e942
#
_cell.length_a   1.000
_cell.length_b   1.000
_cell.length_c   1.000
_cell.angle_alpha   90.00
_cell.angle_beta   90.00
_cell.angle_gamma   90.00
#
_symmetry.space_group_name_H-M   'P 1'
#
loop_
_entity.id
_entity.type
_entity.pdbx_description
1 polymer ?
#
loop_
_entity_poly.entity_id
_entity_poly.type
_entity_poly.pdbx_seq_one_letter_code
_entity_poly.pdbx_strand_id
1 'polypeptide(L)'
;MASLVKILYIKIRFCLKCFFAKSTSVYDSLRGKKKCLVMLAADYGNLGDVAITYAQEQWLAVQYPEYEIVDVPISKTLSHLKALKNICSSTDIITIVGGGNMSDLYFDIEILRQMVVKAFQNNRIISFPQTLFFSDTLGGKFLKWMAKRTYSKHKNLTITAREIWSFNTMKQISLDCLLLPDIVMTLDKSEPKVERSGITMCLRNDKEASLSKDFVHELRERLSLDFAVADYDTHIDKEGMSVAEREQELEMIWTSCRSSQWVITDRLHGMIFAFITGTPCIVFPNNNYKIEGCYKWIKDCGYVFYLGECNIDDIIKRIGKPVTNKYNEISNIINSKFIQLQKNTSQ
;
A
#
# COMPACT_ATOMS: atom_id res chain seq x y z
N MET A 1 -4.17 -7.15 -18.80
CA MET A 1 -2.72 -7.34 -19.07
C MET A 1 -2.28 -6.42 -20.19
N ALA A 2 -1.14 -5.79 -20.04
CA ALA A 2 -0.65 -4.83 -21.02
C ALA A 2 -0.02 -5.53 -22.23
N SER A 3 -0.38 -5.10 -23.45
CA SER A 3 0.34 -5.51 -24.66
C SER A 3 1.69 -4.76 -24.75
N LEU A 4 2.68 -5.38 -25.41
CA LEU A 4 3.98 -4.76 -25.66
C LEU A 4 3.85 -3.38 -26.32
N VAL A 5 2.93 -3.24 -27.28
CA VAL A 5 2.64 -1.99 -27.98
C VAL A 5 2.18 -0.89 -27.02
N LYS A 6 1.25 -1.21 -26.11
CA LYS A 6 0.77 -0.26 -25.09
C LYS A 6 1.90 0.19 -24.16
N ILE A 7 2.74 -0.73 -23.70
CA ILE A 7 3.90 -0.41 -22.84
C ILE A 7 4.84 0.56 -23.56
N LEU A 8 5.20 0.27 -24.80
CA LEU A 8 6.09 1.15 -25.59
C LEU A 8 5.45 2.51 -25.85
N TYR A 9 4.17 2.55 -26.20
CA TYR A 9 3.41 3.79 -26.40
C TYR A 9 3.42 4.68 -25.14
N ILE A 10 3.04 4.12 -23.99
CA ILE A 10 3.01 4.86 -22.72
C ILE A 10 4.41 5.36 -22.35
N LYS A 11 5.43 4.52 -22.53
CA LYS A 11 6.81 4.92 -22.24
C LYS A 11 7.25 6.12 -23.09
N ILE A 12 6.99 6.10 -24.40
CA ILE A 12 7.29 7.22 -25.29
C ILE A 12 6.50 8.46 -24.87
N ARG A 13 5.19 8.33 -24.66
CA ARG A 13 4.33 9.40 -24.20
C ARG A 13 4.81 10.04 -22.90
N PHE A 14 5.24 9.24 -21.93
CA PHE A 14 5.78 9.73 -20.65
C PHE A 14 7.13 10.46 -20.84
N CYS A 15 8.02 9.93 -21.67
CA CYS A 15 9.26 10.60 -22.00
C CYS A 15 9.01 11.98 -22.64
N LEU A 16 8.10 12.06 -23.62
CA LEU A 16 7.71 13.33 -24.25
C LEU A 16 7.08 14.30 -23.24
N LYS A 17 6.14 13.82 -22.42
CA LYS A 17 5.53 14.64 -21.37
C LYS A 17 6.56 15.21 -20.39
N CYS A 18 7.51 14.39 -19.94
CA CYS A 18 8.58 14.83 -19.05
C CYS A 18 9.53 15.82 -19.74
N PHE A 19 9.86 15.60 -21.02
CA PHE A 19 10.73 16.50 -21.80
C PHE A 19 10.11 17.88 -21.99
N PHE A 20 8.81 17.94 -22.35
CA PHE A 20 8.05 19.18 -22.56
C PHE A 20 7.42 19.73 -21.28
N ALA A 21 7.65 19.12 -20.12
CA ALA A 21 7.11 19.62 -18.86
C ALA A 21 7.62 21.05 -18.60
N LYS A 22 6.69 21.97 -18.35
CA LYS A 22 7.02 23.34 -17.95
C LYS A 22 7.71 23.32 -16.59
N SER A 23 8.62 24.27 -16.38
CA SER A 23 9.19 24.50 -15.05
C SER A 23 8.07 24.88 -14.07
N THR A 24 8.15 24.37 -12.85
CA THR A 24 7.26 24.76 -11.74
C THR A 24 8.11 25.29 -10.60
N SER A 25 7.66 26.37 -9.98
CA SER A 25 8.27 26.99 -8.80
C SER A 25 7.77 26.42 -7.47
N VAL A 26 6.84 25.46 -7.52
CA VAL A 26 6.20 24.87 -6.33
C VAL A 26 7.20 24.37 -5.30
N TYR A 27 8.38 23.92 -5.74
CA TYR A 27 9.42 23.36 -4.89
C TYR A 27 10.61 24.28 -4.65
N ASP A 28 10.59 25.54 -5.12
CA ASP A 28 11.77 26.42 -5.02
C ASP A 28 12.14 26.77 -3.58
N SER A 29 11.15 26.82 -2.66
CA SER A 29 11.38 27.02 -1.23
C SER A 29 12.16 25.88 -0.55
N LEU A 30 12.29 24.74 -1.22
CA LEU A 30 13.02 23.55 -0.74
C LEU A 30 14.49 23.52 -1.19
N ARG A 31 14.93 24.50 -1.99
CA ARG A 31 16.35 24.58 -2.41
C ARG A 31 17.28 24.74 -1.21
N GLY A 32 18.34 23.96 -1.18
CA GLY A 32 19.33 23.97 -0.10
C GLY A 32 18.90 23.30 1.20
N LYS A 33 17.63 22.91 1.33
CA LYS A 33 17.16 22.14 2.48
C LYS A 33 17.34 20.64 2.22
N LYS A 34 17.60 19.87 3.30
CA LYS A 34 17.52 18.41 3.24
C LYS A 34 16.07 17.99 3.08
N LYS A 35 15.80 17.14 2.14
CA LYS A 35 14.42 16.68 1.84
C LYS A 35 14.34 15.19 1.54
N CYS A 36 13.23 14.62 1.94
CA CYS A 36 12.84 13.26 1.59
C CYS A 36 11.59 13.33 0.69
N LEU A 37 11.74 12.97 -0.58
CA LEU A 37 10.64 12.97 -1.54
C LEU A 37 9.85 11.68 -1.43
N VAL A 38 8.54 11.77 -1.18
CA VAL A 38 7.60 10.64 -1.23
C VAL A 38 6.98 10.61 -2.62
N MET A 39 7.63 9.88 -3.53
CA MET A 39 7.23 9.80 -4.94
C MET A 39 6.11 8.82 -5.15
N LEU A 40 5.21 9.11 -6.09
CA LEU A 40 4.02 8.33 -6.41
C LEU A 40 3.01 8.30 -5.25
N ALA A 41 2.96 9.33 -4.43
CA ALA A 41 1.99 9.45 -3.34
C ALA A 41 0.57 9.31 -3.88
N ALA A 42 -0.25 8.48 -3.23
CA ALA A 42 -1.60 8.20 -3.71
C ALA A 42 -2.51 9.40 -3.46
N ASP A 43 -3.03 9.98 -4.53
CA ASP A 43 -3.99 11.09 -4.50
C ASP A 43 -5.33 10.73 -5.18
N TYR A 44 -5.66 9.45 -5.19
CA TYR A 44 -6.86 8.86 -5.81
C TYR A 44 -7.61 7.98 -4.81
N GLY A 45 -8.81 7.56 -5.17
CA GLY A 45 -9.80 6.99 -4.27
C GLY A 45 -9.51 5.61 -3.68
N ASN A 46 -8.34 5.00 -3.87
CA ASN A 46 -7.97 3.77 -3.16
C ASN A 46 -7.41 4.11 -1.77
N LEU A 47 -8.24 4.03 -0.74
CA LEU A 47 -7.87 4.38 0.64
C LEU A 47 -6.76 3.49 1.21
N GLY A 48 -6.57 2.28 0.67
CA GLY A 48 -5.43 1.44 1.01
C GLY A 48 -4.10 2.05 0.57
N ASP A 49 -4.02 2.53 -0.67
CA ASP A 49 -2.81 3.18 -1.20
C ASP A 49 -2.59 4.55 -0.54
N VAL A 50 -3.68 5.27 -0.22
CA VAL A 50 -3.64 6.51 0.57
C VAL A 50 -3.07 6.26 1.97
N ALA A 51 -3.51 5.19 2.64
CA ALA A 51 -2.99 4.80 3.96
C ALA A 51 -1.51 4.41 3.91
N ILE A 52 -1.05 3.75 2.84
CA ILE A 52 0.37 3.46 2.63
C ILE A 52 1.18 4.75 2.53
N THR A 53 0.70 5.73 1.76
CA THR A 53 1.35 7.05 1.66
C THR A 53 1.43 7.72 3.02
N TYR A 54 0.32 7.82 3.73
CA TYR A 54 0.26 8.40 5.08
C TYR A 54 1.21 7.70 6.06
N ALA A 55 1.16 6.37 6.15
CA ALA A 55 2.02 5.61 7.05
C ALA A 55 3.51 5.78 6.74
N GLN A 56 3.86 5.84 5.46
CA GLN A 56 5.22 6.10 5.01
C GLN A 56 5.70 7.48 5.42
N GLU A 57 4.89 8.52 5.27
CA GLU A 57 5.21 9.89 5.67
C GLU A 57 5.41 9.99 7.19
N GLN A 58 4.52 9.38 7.99
CA GLN A 58 4.65 9.33 9.44
C GLN A 58 5.96 8.62 9.85
N TRP A 59 6.25 7.48 9.24
CA TRP A 59 7.48 6.74 9.53
C TRP A 59 8.73 7.55 9.16
N LEU A 60 8.73 8.20 7.99
CA LEU A 60 9.85 9.03 7.53
C LEU A 60 10.09 10.23 8.44
N ALA A 61 9.03 10.90 8.88
CA ALA A 61 9.13 12.04 9.80
C ALA A 61 9.81 11.67 11.14
N VAL A 62 9.53 10.46 11.63
CA VAL A 62 10.18 9.93 12.84
C VAL A 62 11.63 9.52 12.59
N GLN A 63 11.91 8.86 11.45
CA GLN A 63 13.25 8.32 11.16
C GLN A 63 14.24 9.36 10.65
N TYR A 64 13.76 10.42 10.02
CA TYR A 64 14.57 11.48 9.40
C TYR A 64 14.09 12.87 9.81
N PRO A 65 14.11 13.21 11.12
CA PRO A 65 13.53 14.45 11.62
C PRO A 65 14.22 15.72 11.09
N GLU A 66 15.43 15.60 10.54
CA GLU A 66 16.16 16.71 9.92
C GLU A 66 15.83 16.91 8.43
N TYR A 67 14.96 16.05 7.84
CA TYR A 67 14.54 16.17 6.45
C TYR A 67 13.12 16.73 6.36
N GLU A 68 12.88 17.63 5.42
CA GLU A 68 11.52 17.99 5.02
C GLU A 68 10.90 16.84 4.21
N ILE A 69 9.80 16.30 4.70
CA ILE A 69 9.04 15.25 3.99
C ILE A 69 8.17 15.93 2.95
N VAL A 70 8.37 15.58 1.70
CA VAL A 70 7.73 16.22 0.54
C VAL A 70 6.84 15.23 -0.17
N ASP A 71 5.54 15.38 -0.02
CA ASP A 71 4.54 14.62 -0.77
C ASP A 71 4.59 15.00 -2.26
N VAL A 72 4.76 13.99 -3.12
CA VAL A 72 4.73 14.15 -4.58
C VAL A 72 3.64 13.24 -5.16
N PRO A 73 2.43 13.76 -5.37
CA PRO A 73 1.30 12.99 -5.84
C PRO A 73 1.60 12.26 -7.14
N ILE A 74 1.04 11.05 -7.29
CA ILE A 74 1.23 10.26 -8.50
C ILE A 74 0.74 11.01 -9.74
N SER A 75 -0.36 11.77 -9.64
CA SER A 75 -0.90 12.59 -10.72
C SER A 75 0.07 13.69 -11.17
N LYS A 76 0.97 14.16 -10.29
CA LYS A 76 1.93 15.24 -10.53
C LYS A 76 3.35 14.72 -10.77
N THR A 77 3.67 13.51 -10.36
CA THR A 77 5.05 12.96 -10.41
C THR A 77 5.70 13.16 -11.77
N LEU A 78 5.02 12.81 -12.87
CA LEU A 78 5.58 12.92 -14.21
C LEU A 78 5.89 14.35 -14.64
N SER A 79 4.97 15.28 -14.39
CA SER A 79 5.11 16.69 -14.77
C SER A 79 6.11 17.44 -13.90
N HIS A 80 6.27 17.02 -12.65
CA HIS A 80 7.17 17.68 -11.68
C HIS A 80 8.57 17.06 -11.61
N LEU A 81 8.79 15.89 -12.23
CA LEU A 81 10.03 15.13 -12.12
C LEU A 81 11.28 15.96 -12.48
N LYS A 82 11.20 16.78 -13.53
CA LYS A 82 12.30 17.66 -13.98
C LYS A 82 12.61 18.76 -12.94
N ALA A 83 11.58 19.39 -12.39
CA ALA A 83 11.74 20.42 -11.36
C ALA A 83 12.33 19.85 -10.08
N LEU A 84 11.81 18.70 -9.62
CA LEU A 84 12.32 17.99 -8.45
C LEU A 84 13.79 17.59 -8.62
N LYS A 85 14.16 17.05 -9.80
CA LYS A 85 15.55 16.72 -10.09
C LYS A 85 16.48 17.94 -10.02
N ASN A 86 16.01 19.12 -10.43
CA ASN A 86 16.80 20.35 -10.42
C ASN A 86 17.05 20.94 -9.03
N ILE A 87 16.21 20.61 -8.05
CA ILE A 87 16.33 21.10 -6.67
C ILE A 87 16.96 20.07 -5.72
N CYS A 88 17.03 18.80 -6.12
CA CYS A 88 17.61 17.74 -5.30
C CYS A 88 19.12 17.73 -5.37
N SER A 89 19.73 17.55 -4.20
CA SER A 89 21.14 17.21 -4.04
C SER A 89 21.32 15.70 -3.88
N SER A 90 22.55 15.20 -3.97
CA SER A 90 22.84 13.77 -3.75
C SER A 90 22.57 13.29 -2.33
N THR A 91 22.48 14.21 -1.36
CA THR A 91 22.18 13.89 0.05
C THR A 91 20.69 13.77 0.34
N ASP A 92 19.82 14.17 -0.59
CA ASP A 92 18.38 14.03 -0.44
C ASP A 92 17.95 12.56 -0.63
N ILE A 93 16.93 12.16 0.10
CA ILE A 93 16.38 10.80 0.07
C ILE A 93 15.17 10.78 -0.86
N ILE A 94 15.11 9.78 -1.72
CA ILE A 94 13.96 9.55 -2.58
C ILE A 94 13.25 8.29 -2.07
N THR A 95 11.98 8.38 -1.81
CA THR A 95 11.18 7.19 -1.48
C THR A 95 10.08 6.99 -2.51
N ILE A 96 9.73 5.75 -2.73
CA ILE A 96 8.66 5.36 -3.63
C ILE A 96 7.61 4.63 -2.80
N VAL A 97 6.37 5.10 -2.91
CA VAL A 97 5.24 4.55 -2.15
C VAL A 97 5.09 3.06 -2.39
N GLY A 98 4.83 2.33 -1.31
CA GLY A 98 4.54 0.90 -1.31
C GLY A 98 3.25 0.53 -2.05
N GLY A 99 2.82 -0.70 -1.90
CA GLY A 99 1.51 -1.13 -2.41
C GLY A 99 1.54 -2.28 -3.41
N GLY A 100 0.49 -2.41 -4.20
CA GLY A 100 0.27 -3.54 -5.10
C GLY A 100 0.48 -3.25 -6.58
N ASN A 101 1.15 -2.18 -6.94
CA ASN A 101 1.20 -1.65 -8.30
C ASN A 101 2.55 -1.86 -9.03
N MET A 102 3.48 -2.64 -8.49
CA MET A 102 4.69 -3.07 -9.20
C MET A 102 4.35 -4.27 -10.10
N SER A 103 3.64 -4.02 -11.19
CA SER A 103 3.06 -5.07 -12.02
C SER A 103 2.79 -4.63 -13.46
N ASP A 104 2.54 -5.61 -14.34
CA ASP A 104 2.04 -5.34 -15.70
C ASP A 104 0.51 -5.12 -15.76
N LEU A 105 -0.20 -5.29 -14.65
CA LEU A 105 -1.58 -4.83 -14.50
C LEU A 105 -1.64 -3.30 -14.40
N TYR A 106 -0.66 -2.69 -13.73
CA TYR A 106 -0.49 -1.26 -13.55
C TYR A 106 0.82 -0.80 -14.24
N PHE A 107 0.96 -1.18 -15.51
CA PHE A 107 2.21 -0.99 -16.27
C PHE A 107 2.63 0.47 -16.44
N ASP A 108 1.69 1.41 -16.45
CA ASP A 108 1.93 2.85 -16.48
C ASP A 108 2.57 3.34 -15.18
N ILE A 109 2.07 2.90 -14.02
CA ILE A 109 2.65 3.21 -12.71
C ILE A 109 4.06 2.59 -12.61
N GLU A 110 4.24 1.36 -13.09
CA GLU A 110 5.55 0.71 -13.09
C GLU A 110 6.55 1.43 -14.01
N ILE A 111 6.12 1.92 -15.19
CA ILE A 111 6.97 2.74 -16.07
C ILE A 111 7.36 4.05 -15.36
N LEU A 112 6.40 4.70 -14.69
CA LEU A 112 6.65 5.95 -13.96
C LEU A 112 7.64 5.71 -12.80
N ARG A 113 7.50 4.61 -12.04
CA ARG A 113 8.47 4.18 -11.01
C ARG A 113 9.87 4.03 -11.58
N GLN A 114 10.02 3.35 -12.71
CA GLN A 114 11.32 3.22 -13.40
C GLN A 114 11.89 4.56 -13.84
N MET A 115 11.04 5.52 -14.23
CA MET A 115 11.48 6.88 -14.58
C MET A 115 12.00 7.65 -13.36
N VAL A 116 11.34 7.52 -12.21
CA VAL A 116 11.81 8.08 -10.93
C VAL A 116 13.18 7.51 -10.59
N VAL A 117 13.35 6.19 -10.60
CA VAL A 117 14.64 5.55 -10.30
C VAL A 117 15.75 6.02 -11.26
N LYS A 118 15.43 6.22 -12.54
CA LYS A 118 16.39 6.74 -13.52
C LYS A 118 16.70 8.23 -13.35
N ALA A 119 15.76 9.01 -12.84
CA ALA A 119 15.97 10.44 -12.66
C ALA A 119 16.94 10.75 -11.50
N PHE A 120 16.93 9.92 -10.46
CA PHE A 120 17.67 10.14 -9.20
C PHE A 120 18.82 9.14 -9.00
N GLN A 121 19.67 8.97 -10.02
CA GLN A 121 20.78 7.98 -10.05
C GLN A 121 21.80 8.14 -8.92
N ASN A 122 21.98 9.36 -8.40
CA ASN A 122 22.97 9.69 -7.39
C ASN A 122 22.36 9.78 -5.98
N ASN A 123 21.05 9.61 -5.88
CA ASN A 123 20.33 9.65 -4.61
C ASN A 123 20.17 8.27 -4.01
N ARG A 124 20.04 8.20 -2.72
CA ARG A 124 19.51 7.02 -2.06
C ARG A 124 18.03 6.89 -2.37
N ILE A 125 17.61 5.71 -2.82
CA ILE A 125 16.22 5.41 -3.11
C ILE A 125 15.73 4.25 -2.23
N ILE A 126 14.57 4.42 -1.60
CA ILE A 126 13.89 3.37 -0.83
C ILE A 126 12.53 3.13 -1.48
N SER A 127 12.31 1.95 -2.05
CA SER A 127 10.99 1.50 -2.49
C SER A 127 10.32 0.74 -1.36
N PHE A 128 9.28 1.35 -0.77
CA PHE A 128 8.53 0.78 0.35
C PHE A 128 7.79 -0.51 -0.04
N PRO A 129 7.31 -1.32 0.93
CA PRO A 129 6.89 -2.69 0.70
C PRO A 129 5.88 -2.87 -0.44
N GLN A 130 6.29 -3.61 -1.47
CA GLN A 130 5.55 -3.85 -2.70
C GLN A 130 5.01 -5.27 -2.80
N THR A 131 3.86 -5.43 -3.46
CA THR A 131 3.51 -6.70 -4.11
C THR A 131 3.93 -6.63 -5.58
N LEU A 132 4.65 -7.65 -6.01
CA LEU A 132 5.18 -7.77 -7.35
C LEU A 132 4.39 -8.80 -8.15
N PHE A 133 3.91 -8.42 -9.33
CA PHE A 133 3.27 -9.35 -10.25
C PHE A 133 3.61 -9.02 -11.70
N PHE A 134 4.20 -9.97 -12.43
CA PHE A 134 4.36 -9.89 -13.89
C PHE A 134 3.82 -11.15 -14.52
N SER A 135 2.88 -11.00 -15.44
CA SER A 135 2.30 -12.12 -16.19
C SER A 135 3.31 -12.75 -17.15
N ASP A 136 3.02 -13.97 -17.59
CA ASP A 136 3.83 -14.67 -18.59
C ASP A 136 3.61 -14.20 -20.04
N THR A 137 2.78 -13.17 -20.24
CA THR A 137 2.59 -12.54 -21.55
C THR A 137 3.87 -11.87 -22.06
N LEU A 138 3.96 -11.61 -23.37
CA LEU A 138 5.08 -10.88 -23.95
C LEU A 138 5.25 -9.49 -23.31
N GLY A 139 4.15 -8.80 -23.02
CA GLY A 139 4.17 -7.51 -22.35
C GLY A 139 4.69 -7.61 -20.91
N GLY A 140 4.20 -8.59 -20.13
CA GLY A 140 4.65 -8.83 -18.75
C GLY A 140 6.13 -9.19 -18.68
N LYS A 141 6.60 -10.08 -19.55
CA LYS A 141 8.03 -10.45 -19.64
C LYS A 141 8.91 -9.27 -20.02
N PHE A 142 8.47 -8.46 -20.96
CA PHE A 142 9.19 -7.25 -21.36
C PHE A 142 9.27 -6.22 -20.23
N LEU A 143 8.17 -5.95 -19.54
CA LEU A 143 8.14 -5.01 -18.42
C LEU A 143 9.01 -5.51 -17.26
N LYS A 144 8.96 -6.81 -16.96
CA LYS A 144 9.82 -7.48 -15.97
C LYS A 144 11.31 -7.31 -16.32
N TRP A 145 11.67 -7.50 -17.59
CA TRP A 145 13.04 -7.29 -18.06
C TRP A 145 13.48 -5.82 -17.92
N MET A 146 12.59 -4.87 -18.27
CA MET A 146 12.86 -3.44 -18.09
C MET A 146 13.05 -3.07 -16.63
N ALA A 147 12.19 -3.60 -15.73
CA ALA A 147 12.28 -3.42 -14.28
C ALA A 147 13.63 -3.92 -13.75
N LYS A 148 13.97 -5.18 -14.04
CA LYS A 148 15.26 -5.77 -13.68
C LYS A 148 16.42 -4.87 -14.15
N ARG A 149 16.45 -4.49 -15.44
CA ARG A 149 17.53 -3.67 -16.01
C ARG A 149 17.63 -2.28 -15.36
N THR A 150 16.50 -1.70 -14.94
CA THR A 150 16.49 -0.38 -14.32
C THR A 150 16.97 -0.45 -12.87
N TYR A 151 16.42 -1.37 -12.11
CA TYR A 151 16.68 -1.46 -10.68
C TYR A 151 18.07 -2.00 -10.35
N SER A 152 18.54 -3.02 -11.07
CA SER A 152 19.89 -3.59 -10.86
C SER A 152 21.04 -2.63 -11.21
N LYS A 153 20.77 -1.56 -11.96
CA LYS A 153 21.78 -0.56 -12.31
C LYS A 153 21.94 0.56 -11.28
N HIS A 154 20.97 0.68 -10.38
CA HIS A 154 20.98 1.73 -9.39
C HIS A 154 21.77 1.27 -8.15
N LYS A 155 22.84 1.98 -7.80
CA LYS A 155 23.78 1.55 -6.75
C LYS A 155 23.23 1.69 -5.33
N ASN A 156 22.32 2.64 -5.10
CA ASN A 156 21.78 2.99 -3.79
C ASN A 156 20.25 2.80 -3.73
N LEU A 157 19.72 1.74 -4.36
CA LEU A 157 18.31 1.41 -4.35
C LEU A 157 18.07 0.24 -3.39
N THR A 158 17.22 0.47 -2.39
CA THR A 158 16.67 -0.59 -1.54
C THR A 158 15.24 -0.86 -1.99
N ILE A 159 14.95 -2.09 -2.40
CA ILE A 159 13.59 -2.52 -2.73
C ILE A 159 13.07 -3.39 -1.59
N THR A 160 11.80 -3.25 -1.24
CA THR A 160 11.19 -4.07 -0.21
C THR A 160 9.90 -4.73 -0.70
N ALA A 161 9.65 -5.95 -0.27
CA ALA A 161 8.45 -6.73 -0.56
C ALA A 161 7.62 -6.91 0.71
N ARG A 162 6.27 -6.87 0.62
CA ARG A 162 5.41 -7.01 1.79
C ARG A 162 4.96 -8.46 2.07
N GLU A 163 5.24 -9.39 1.16
CA GLU A 163 4.91 -10.80 1.32
C GLU A 163 5.92 -11.70 0.58
N ILE A 164 5.93 -12.98 0.95
CA ILE A 164 6.99 -13.92 0.57
C ILE A 164 7.03 -14.21 -0.94
N TRP A 165 5.88 -14.17 -1.64
CA TRP A 165 5.82 -14.44 -3.07
C TRP A 165 6.54 -13.36 -3.88
N SER A 166 6.29 -12.09 -3.54
CA SER A 166 6.98 -10.95 -4.17
C SER A 166 8.46 -10.95 -3.84
N PHE A 167 8.81 -11.24 -2.58
CA PHE A 167 10.20 -11.36 -2.16
C PHE A 167 10.95 -12.44 -2.97
N ASN A 168 10.38 -13.63 -3.10
CA ASN A 168 10.99 -14.71 -3.88
C ASN A 168 11.09 -14.36 -5.37
N THR A 169 10.07 -13.68 -5.92
CA THR A 169 10.09 -13.23 -7.32
C THR A 169 11.18 -12.19 -7.56
N MET A 170 11.38 -11.24 -6.63
CA MET A 170 12.46 -10.27 -6.72
C MET A 170 13.83 -10.93 -6.68
N LYS A 171 14.04 -11.92 -5.81
CA LYS A 171 15.27 -12.72 -5.78
C LYS A 171 15.52 -13.48 -7.08
N GLN A 172 14.50 -14.09 -7.67
CA GLN A 172 14.62 -14.78 -8.97
C GLN A 172 15.07 -13.87 -10.10
N ILE A 173 14.72 -12.60 -10.05
CA ILE A 173 15.18 -11.60 -11.03
C ILE A 173 16.48 -10.91 -10.61
N SER A 174 17.17 -11.44 -9.61
CA SER A 174 18.46 -10.94 -9.10
C SER A 174 18.38 -9.50 -8.61
N LEU A 175 17.33 -9.17 -7.86
CA LEU A 175 17.21 -7.92 -7.13
C LEU A 175 17.39 -8.19 -5.63
N ASP A 176 18.29 -7.44 -5.01
CA ASP A 176 18.37 -7.41 -3.56
C ASP A 176 17.09 -6.79 -3.00
N CYS A 177 16.47 -7.52 -2.10
CA CYS A 177 15.17 -7.16 -1.56
C CYS A 177 15.09 -7.52 -0.08
N LEU A 178 14.44 -6.66 0.71
CA LEU A 178 14.08 -6.96 2.09
C LEU A 178 12.61 -7.39 2.16
N LEU A 179 12.31 -8.34 3.02
CA LEU A 179 10.94 -8.74 3.33
C LEU A 179 10.48 -7.98 4.58
N LEU A 180 9.54 -7.07 4.40
CA LEU A 180 8.97 -6.23 5.45
C LEU A 180 7.43 -6.30 5.40
N PRO A 181 6.72 -6.13 6.53
CA PRO A 181 5.27 -6.03 6.50
C PRO A 181 4.79 -4.80 5.70
N ASP A 182 3.50 -4.75 5.40
CA ASP A 182 2.90 -3.53 4.86
C ASP A 182 3.10 -2.39 5.85
N ILE A 183 3.52 -1.21 5.36
CA ILE A 183 3.87 -0.06 6.23
C ILE A 183 2.67 0.41 7.06
N VAL A 184 1.43 0.24 6.58
CA VAL A 184 0.22 0.62 7.33
C VAL A 184 0.12 -0.14 8.65
N MET A 185 0.68 -1.35 8.75
CA MET A 185 0.69 -2.14 9.97
C MET A 185 1.55 -1.52 11.09
N THR A 186 2.36 -0.50 10.81
CA THR A 186 3.12 0.25 11.83
C THR A 186 2.29 1.29 12.57
N LEU A 187 1.10 1.63 12.05
CA LEU A 187 0.21 2.60 12.66
C LEU A 187 -0.54 1.99 13.84
N ASP A 188 -0.79 2.81 14.87
CA ASP A 188 -1.79 2.55 15.89
C ASP A 188 -2.95 3.56 15.73
N LYS A 189 -4.11 3.06 15.40
CA LYS A 189 -5.36 3.80 15.23
C LYS A 189 -6.47 3.28 16.15
N SER A 190 -6.09 2.67 17.26
CA SER A 190 -7.01 2.12 18.25
C SER A 190 -7.66 3.18 19.17
N GLU A 191 -7.14 4.40 19.15
CA GLU A 191 -7.70 5.53 19.88
C GLU A 191 -8.43 6.53 18.96
N PRO A 192 -9.43 7.28 19.47
CA PRO A 192 -10.00 7.18 20.83
C PRO A 192 -10.79 5.88 21.03
N LYS A 193 -10.81 5.36 22.26
CA LYS A 193 -11.69 4.21 22.58
C LYS A 193 -13.15 4.63 22.45
N VAL A 194 -13.91 3.84 21.73
CA VAL A 194 -15.34 4.05 21.51
C VAL A 194 -16.12 2.77 21.86
N GLU A 195 -17.37 2.92 22.23
CA GLU A 195 -18.27 1.78 22.37
C GLU A 195 -18.52 1.17 20.98
N ARG A 196 -18.30 -0.13 20.86
CA ARG A 196 -18.42 -0.85 19.59
C ARG A 196 -19.85 -1.38 19.42
N SER A 197 -20.42 -1.17 18.25
CA SER A 197 -21.73 -1.67 17.87
C SER A 197 -21.77 -2.13 16.42
N GLY A 198 -22.61 -3.11 16.12
CA GLY A 198 -22.85 -3.58 14.76
C GLY A 198 -21.62 -4.20 14.06
N ILE A 199 -21.77 -4.42 12.78
CA ILE A 199 -20.78 -5.08 11.91
C ILE A 199 -20.57 -4.20 10.68
N THR A 200 -19.30 -3.92 10.34
CA THR A 200 -18.94 -3.30 9.05
C THR A 200 -18.53 -4.38 8.06
N MET A 201 -19.22 -4.45 6.93
CA MET A 201 -18.86 -5.27 5.78
C MET A 201 -18.08 -4.43 4.78
N CYS A 202 -16.81 -4.80 4.54
CA CYS A 202 -15.94 -4.16 3.57
C CYS A 202 -15.58 -5.17 2.48
N LEU A 203 -16.56 -5.52 1.65
CA LEU A 203 -16.46 -6.56 0.64
C LEU A 203 -16.34 -6.00 -0.78
N ARG A 204 -15.66 -6.74 -1.64
CA ARG A 204 -15.50 -6.41 -3.05
C ARG A 204 -16.77 -6.72 -3.83
N ASN A 205 -17.05 -5.86 -4.80
CA ASN A 205 -18.09 -6.09 -5.80
C ASN A 205 -17.54 -6.01 -7.24
N ASP A 206 -16.21 -6.06 -7.38
CA ASP A 206 -15.50 -5.95 -8.65
C ASP A 206 -15.00 -7.32 -9.16
N LYS A 207 -14.21 -7.31 -10.24
CA LYS A 207 -13.67 -8.53 -10.89
C LYS A 207 -12.71 -9.35 -10.02
N GLU A 208 -12.21 -8.81 -8.93
CA GLU A 208 -11.35 -9.52 -7.97
C GLU A 208 -12.15 -10.15 -6.81
N ALA A 209 -13.47 -9.94 -6.76
CA ALA A 209 -14.34 -10.58 -5.77
C ALA A 209 -14.28 -12.11 -5.91
N SER A 210 -14.09 -12.82 -4.80
CA SER A 210 -14.10 -14.29 -4.74
C SER A 210 -15.39 -14.85 -4.15
N LEU A 211 -16.08 -14.05 -3.34
CA LEU A 211 -17.37 -14.43 -2.74
C LEU A 211 -18.50 -14.26 -3.76
N SER A 212 -19.42 -15.23 -3.82
CA SER A 212 -20.61 -15.11 -4.65
C SER A 212 -21.58 -14.07 -4.07
N LYS A 213 -22.37 -13.43 -4.94
CA LYS A 213 -23.37 -12.46 -4.50
C LYS A 213 -24.42 -13.09 -3.59
N ASP A 214 -24.82 -14.34 -3.87
CA ASP A 214 -25.78 -15.07 -3.06
C ASP A 214 -25.24 -15.33 -1.64
N PHE A 215 -23.96 -15.74 -1.54
CA PHE A 215 -23.32 -15.89 -0.22
C PHE A 215 -23.26 -14.58 0.55
N VAL A 216 -22.88 -13.47 -0.10
CA VAL A 216 -22.82 -12.15 0.56
C VAL A 216 -24.21 -11.70 1.00
N HIS A 217 -25.24 -11.93 0.18
CA HIS A 217 -26.63 -11.60 0.53
C HIS A 217 -27.12 -12.42 1.73
N GLU A 218 -26.97 -13.73 1.69
CA GLU A 218 -27.36 -14.64 2.77
C GLU A 218 -26.61 -14.33 4.08
N LEU A 219 -25.29 -14.07 3.99
CA LEU A 219 -24.50 -13.67 5.15
C LEU A 219 -25.04 -12.38 5.77
N ARG A 220 -25.37 -11.38 4.94
CA ARG A 220 -25.95 -10.12 5.40
C ARG A 220 -27.28 -10.33 6.10
N GLU A 221 -28.20 -11.07 5.49
CA GLU A 221 -29.51 -11.37 6.09
C GLU A 221 -29.33 -12.04 7.45
N ARG A 222 -28.46 -13.03 7.53
CA ARG A 222 -28.22 -13.78 8.77
C ARG A 222 -27.60 -12.90 9.87
N LEU A 223 -26.65 -12.04 9.54
CA LEU A 223 -26.04 -11.09 10.48
C LEU A 223 -27.03 -10.02 10.94
N SER A 224 -27.93 -9.59 10.06
CA SER A 224 -28.91 -8.53 10.36
C SER A 224 -29.98 -8.97 11.36
N LEU A 225 -30.06 -10.26 11.70
CA LEU A 225 -30.96 -10.74 12.77
C LEU A 225 -30.50 -10.26 14.16
N ASP A 226 -29.19 -10.15 14.37
CA ASP A 226 -28.58 -9.87 15.66
C ASP A 226 -27.78 -8.57 15.72
N PHE A 227 -27.40 -7.99 14.55
CA PHE A 227 -26.51 -6.84 14.46
C PHE A 227 -27.02 -5.79 13.45
N ALA A 228 -26.73 -4.53 13.72
CA ALA A 228 -26.76 -3.51 12.68
C ALA A 228 -25.59 -3.75 11.71
N VAL A 229 -25.89 -3.91 10.42
CA VAL A 229 -24.87 -4.18 9.38
C VAL A 229 -24.72 -2.97 8.48
N ALA A 230 -23.51 -2.41 8.42
CA ALA A 230 -23.15 -1.30 7.56
C ALA A 230 -22.13 -1.72 6.49
N ASP A 231 -22.17 -1.07 5.34
CA ASP A 231 -21.14 -1.23 4.30
C ASP A 231 -20.12 -0.11 4.37
N TYR A 232 -18.89 -0.46 4.09
CA TYR A 232 -17.82 0.49 3.80
C TYR A 232 -16.95 -0.02 2.66
N ASP A 233 -16.52 0.86 1.77
CA ASP A 233 -15.60 0.52 0.70
C ASP A 233 -14.24 1.20 0.91
N THR A 234 -13.14 0.47 0.70
CA THR A 234 -11.79 1.07 0.65
C THR A 234 -11.53 1.80 -0.65
N HIS A 235 -12.49 1.79 -1.59
CA HIS A 235 -12.43 2.54 -2.83
C HIS A 235 -13.55 3.56 -2.89
N ILE A 236 -13.18 4.84 -3.04
CA ILE A 236 -14.09 5.98 -3.17
C ILE A 236 -13.90 6.64 -4.53
N ASP A 237 -14.93 7.31 -5.04
CA ASP A 237 -14.88 8.01 -6.34
C ASP A 237 -14.30 9.42 -6.17
N LYS A 238 -12.99 9.49 -5.87
CA LYS A 238 -12.25 10.75 -5.72
C LYS A 238 -10.89 10.67 -6.41
N GLU A 239 -10.48 11.76 -7.03
CA GLU A 239 -9.21 11.90 -7.73
C GLU A 239 -8.57 13.26 -7.37
N GLY A 240 -7.23 13.30 -7.36
CA GLY A 240 -6.49 14.54 -7.10
C GLY A 240 -6.64 15.09 -5.70
N MET A 241 -6.89 14.21 -4.72
CA MET A 241 -7.09 14.60 -3.31
C MET A 241 -5.87 15.31 -2.73
N SER A 242 -6.12 16.42 -2.04
CA SER A 242 -5.15 17.07 -1.17
C SER A 242 -4.78 16.19 0.03
N VAL A 243 -3.69 16.51 0.72
CA VAL A 243 -3.26 15.81 1.95
C VAL A 243 -4.39 15.81 2.99
N ALA A 244 -5.03 16.97 3.22
CA ALA A 244 -6.10 17.10 4.20
C ALA A 244 -7.35 16.26 3.85
N GLU A 245 -7.72 16.19 2.56
CA GLU A 245 -8.82 15.32 2.12
C GLU A 245 -8.47 13.83 2.30
N ARG A 246 -7.26 13.45 2.00
CA ARG A 246 -6.77 12.06 2.22
C ARG A 246 -6.82 11.67 3.70
N GLU A 247 -6.35 12.55 4.58
CA GLU A 247 -6.39 12.33 6.03
C GLU A 247 -7.82 12.23 6.56
N GLN A 248 -8.72 13.06 6.06
CA GLN A 248 -10.15 13.00 6.42
C GLN A 248 -10.78 11.67 6.03
N GLU A 249 -10.55 11.20 4.80
CA GLU A 249 -11.08 9.91 4.34
C GLU A 249 -10.51 8.73 5.13
N LEU A 250 -9.23 8.77 5.46
CA LEU A 250 -8.60 7.75 6.31
C LEU A 250 -9.21 7.74 7.72
N GLU A 251 -9.43 8.92 8.32
CA GLU A 251 -10.03 8.97 9.65
C GLU A 251 -11.47 8.48 9.65
N MET A 252 -12.23 8.72 8.59
CA MET A 252 -13.59 8.20 8.43
C MET A 252 -13.61 6.66 8.40
N ILE A 253 -12.75 6.02 7.60
CA ILE A 253 -12.72 4.55 7.53
C ILE A 253 -12.16 3.93 8.81
N TRP A 254 -11.17 4.54 9.45
CA TRP A 254 -10.65 4.06 10.74
C TRP A 254 -11.68 4.20 11.86
N THR A 255 -12.45 5.29 11.85
CA THR A 255 -13.56 5.48 12.80
C THR A 255 -14.65 4.44 12.59
N SER A 256 -15.01 4.14 11.36
CA SER A 256 -15.95 3.06 11.03
C SER A 256 -15.44 1.71 11.57
N CYS A 257 -14.16 1.40 11.38
CA CYS A 257 -13.57 0.18 11.93
C CYS A 257 -13.60 0.18 13.47
N ARG A 258 -13.15 1.26 14.13
CA ARG A 258 -13.09 1.36 15.59
C ARG A 258 -14.45 1.21 16.26
N SER A 259 -15.51 1.76 15.66
CA SER A 259 -16.87 1.71 16.20
C SER A 259 -17.57 0.38 15.96
N SER A 260 -17.03 -0.50 15.13
CA SER A 260 -17.62 -1.79 14.83
C SER A 260 -17.24 -2.87 15.83
N GLN A 261 -18.19 -3.75 16.19
CA GLN A 261 -17.91 -4.96 16.96
C GLN A 261 -17.07 -5.95 16.13
N TRP A 262 -17.36 -6.04 14.83
CA TRP A 262 -16.64 -6.85 13.86
C TRP A 262 -16.52 -6.15 12.52
N VAL A 263 -15.40 -6.39 11.85
CA VAL A 263 -15.22 -6.11 10.42
C VAL A 263 -15.23 -7.43 9.68
N ILE A 264 -15.92 -7.48 8.54
CA ILE A 264 -15.94 -8.63 7.64
C ILE A 264 -15.43 -8.15 6.28
N THR A 265 -14.35 -8.74 5.77
CA THR A 265 -13.69 -8.21 4.57
C THR A 265 -13.02 -9.29 3.71
N ASP A 266 -12.96 -9.06 2.40
CA ASP A 266 -12.11 -9.72 1.42
C ASP A 266 -11.10 -8.73 0.79
N ARG A 267 -10.89 -7.57 1.45
CA ARG A 267 -9.95 -6.54 1.03
C ARG A 267 -8.71 -6.52 1.94
N LEU A 268 -7.54 -6.47 1.33
CA LEU A 268 -6.28 -6.42 2.08
C LEU A 268 -6.26 -5.29 3.11
N HIS A 269 -6.60 -4.06 2.69
CA HIS A 269 -6.56 -2.93 3.61
C HIS A 269 -7.76 -2.88 4.55
N GLY A 270 -8.88 -3.52 4.23
CA GLY A 270 -9.95 -3.77 5.20
C GLY A 270 -9.45 -4.58 6.40
N MET A 271 -8.68 -5.65 6.13
CA MET A 271 -8.01 -6.45 7.16
C MET A 271 -6.98 -5.63 7.96
N ILE A 272 -6.13 -4.85 7.26
CA ILE A 272 -5.08 -4.06 7.93
C ILE A 272 -5.71 -2.95 8.77
N PHE A 273 -6.78 -2.29 8.31
CA PHE A 273 -7.49 -1.27 9.07
C PHE A 273 -8.13 -1.84 10.33
N ALA A 274 -8.74 -3.02 10.25
CA ALA A 274 -9.21 -3.73 11.43
C ALA A 274 -8.08 -4.05 12.41
N PHE A 275 -6.90 -4.47 11.89
CA PHE A 275 -5.73 -4.74 12.72
C PHE A 275 -5.25 -3.48 13.47
N ILE A 276 -5.01 -2.37 12.78
CA ILE A 276 -4.47 -1.15 13.41
C ILE A 276 -5.47 -0.43 14.33
N THR A 277 -6.77 -0.70 14.20
CA THR A 277 -7.83 -0.18 15.08
C THR A 277 -8.17 -1.15 16.22
N GLY A 278 -7.51 -2.31 16.29
CA GLY A 278 -7.78 -3.34 17.29
C GLY A 278 -9.19 -3.94 17.19
N THR A 279 -9.80 -3.92 16.00
CA THR A 279 -11.17 -4.37 15.78
C THR A 279 -11.19 -5.84 15.37
N PRO A 280 -12.02 -6.69 16.01
CA PRO A 280 -12.22 -8.06 15.58
C PRO A 280 -12.57 -8.14 14.09
N CYS A 281 -11.90 -9.05 13.35
CA CYS A 281 -12.04 -9.12 11.91
C CYS A 281 -12.11 -10.55 11.41
N ILE A 282 -13.05 -10.79 10.50
CA ILE A 282 -13.09 -11.99 9.65
C ILE A 282 -12.66 -11.57 8.26
N VAL A 283 -11.64 -12.26 7.75
CA VAL A 283 -11.05 -11.97 6.44
C VAL A 283 -11.19 -13.19 5.53
N PHE A 284 -11.70 -12.96 4.33
CA PHE A 284 -11.79 -13.98 3.29
C PHE A 284 -10.63 -13.89 2.30
N PRO A 285 -10.25 -15.01 1.68
CA PRO A 285 -9.35 -14.98 0.55
C PRO A 285 -9.96 -14.19 -0.62
N ASN A 286 -9.11 -13.70 -1.46
CA ASN A 286 -9.49 -13.22 -2.79
C ASN A 286 -8.71 -14.00 -3.87
N ASN A 287 -8.90 -13.64 -5.14
CA ASN A 287 -8.27 -14.33 -6.27
C ASN A 287 -6.74 -14.16 -6.36
N ASN A 288 -6.09 -13.65 -5.31
CA ASN A 288 -4.63 -13.47 -5.27
C ASN A 288 -4.06 -13.71 -3.87
N TYR A 289 -2.74 -13.93 -3.81
CA TYR A 289 -2.00 -14.27 -2.58
C TYR A 289 -1.74 -13.09 -1.63
N LYS A 290 -2.16 -11.87 -1.96
CA LYS A 290 -1.81 -10.64 -1.20
C LYS A 290 -2.36 -10.67 0.21
N ILE A 291 -3.63 -11.06 0.38
CA ILE A 291 -4.29 -11.11 1.69
C ILE A 291 -3.61 -12.16 2.56
N GLU A 292 -3.50 -13.40 2.07
CA GLU A 292 -2.86 -14.49 2.82
C GLU A 292 -1.40 -14.14 3.18
N GLY A 293 -0.66 -13.58 2.20
CA GLY A 293 0.74 -13.22 2.42
C GLY A 293 0.93 -12.13 3.48
N CYS A 294 0.07 -11.11 3.48
CA CYS A 294 0.11 -10.05 4.50
C CYS A 294 -0.49 -10.52 5.84
N TYR A 295 -1.51 -11.37 5.82
CA TYR A 295 -2.08 -11.96 7.04
C TYR A 295 -1.03 -12.68 7.89
N LYS A 296 -0.04 -13.35 7.26
CA LYS A 296 1.05 -14.06 7.97
C LYS A 296 1.81 -13.18 8.96
N TRP A 297 1.83 -11.86 8.77
CA TRP A 297 2.44 -10.92 9.70
C TRP A 297 1.64 -10.71 10.99
N ILE A 298 0.31 -10.86 10.91
CA ILE A 298 -0.63 -10.50 11.99
C ILE A 298 -1.47 -11.68 12.49
N LYS A 299 -1.25 -12.89 11.98
CA LYS A 299 -2.06 -14.09 12.28
C LYS A 299 -2.18 -14.41 13.77
N ASP A 300 -1.17 -14.04 14.55
CA ASP A 300 -1.09 -14.33 15.98
C ASP A 300 -1.63 -13.16 16.85
N CYS A 301 -2.24 -12.13 16.26
CA CYS A 301 -2.80 -10.98 16.99
C CYS A 301 -4.03 -11.33 17.85
N GLY A 302 -4.72 -12.43 17.55
CA GLY A 302 -5.80 -13.01 18.35
C GLY A 302 -7.20 -12.45 18.07
N TYR A 303 -7.34 -11.49 17.14
CA TYR A 303 -8.63 -10.88 16.77
C TYR A 303 -8.84 -10.70 15.26
N VAL A 304 -7.87 -11.03 14.42
CA VAL A 304 -8.02 -11.12 12.96
C VAL A 304 -7.97 -12.58 12.54
N PHE A 305 -9.00 -13.05 11.86
CA PHE A 305 -9.18 -14.46 11.50
C PHE A 305 -9.33 -14.60 9.99
N TYR A 306 -8.36 -15.27 9.38
CA TYR A 306 -8.42 -15.64 7.98
C TYR A 306 -9.21 -16.93 7.83
N LEU A 307 -10.38 -16.83 7.21
CA LEU A 307 -11.24 -17.97 6.92
C LEU A 307 -11.17 -18.28 5.42
N GLY A 308 -10.72 -19.48 5.10
CA GLY A 308 -10.75 -19.99 3.73
C GLY A 308 -12.17 -20.33 3.27
N GLU A 309 -12.36 -21.52 2.74
CA GLU A 309 -13.71 -22.05 2.49
C GLU A 309 -14.41 -22.29 3.82
N CYS A 310 -15.49 -21.56 4.07
CA CYS A 310 -16.31 -21.69 5.27
C CYS A 310 -17.78 -21.42 4.91
N ASN A 311 -18.69 -21.93 5.74
CA ASN A 311 -20.12 -21.63 5.65
C ASN A 311 -20.49 -20.48 6.60
N ILE A 312 -21.72 -19.98 6.48
CA ILE A 312 -22.21 -18.85 7.28
C ILE A 312 -22.27 -19.20 8.76
N ASP A 313 -22.64 -20.44 9.12
CA ASP A 313 -22.68 -20.85 10.52
C ASP A 313 -21.32 -20.82 11.19
N ASP A 314 -20.23 -21.12 10.46
CA ASP A 314 -18.86 -21.00 10.97
C ASP A 314 -18.52 -19.55 11.28
N ILE A 315 -18.99 -18.60 10.45
CA ILE A 315 -18.81 -17.16 10.65
C ILE A 315 -19.56 -16.71 11.91
N ILE A 316 -20.83 -17.05 12.02
CA ILE A 316 -21.68 -16.72 13.19
C ILE A 316 -21.08 -17.30 14.47
N LYS A 317 -20.67 -18.57 14.43
CA LYS A 317 -19.99 -19.23 15.55
C LYS A 317 -18.68 -18.54 15.93
N ARG A 318 -17.95 -18.01 14.95
CA ARG A 318 -16.71 -17.25 15.22
C ARG A 318 -17.01 -15.93 15.90
N ILE A 319 -18.03 -15.19 15.45
CA ILE A 319 -18.47 -13.92 16.04
C ILE A 319 -18.88 -14.11 17.51
N GLY A 320 -19.54 -15.21 17.85
CA GLY A 320 -19.94 -15.53 19.22
C GLY A 320 -18.81 -15.95 20.18
N LYS A 321 -17.56 -16.13 19.67
CA LYS A 321 -16.44 -16.53 20.52
C LYS A 321 -15.62 -15.33 21.00
N PRO A 322 -15.07 -15.38 22.23
CA PRO A 322 -14.20 -14.34 22.74
C PRO A 322 -12.94 -14.20 21.85
N VAL A 323 -12.40 -13.00 21.82
CA VAL A 323 -11.14 -12.66 21.15
C VAL A 323 -10.10 -12.25 22.17
N THR A 324 -8.83 -12.49 21.84
CA THR A 324 -7.69 -11.95 22.60
C THR A 324 -7.10 -10.79 21.82
N ASN A 325 -6.47 -9.84 22.50
CA ASN A 325 -5.82 -8.73 21.83
C ASN A 325 -4.32 -8.74 22.15
N LYS A 326 -3.52 -9.18 21.19
CA LYS A 326 -2.05 -9.18 21.25
C LYS A 326 -1.44 -8.12 20.33
N TYR A 327 -2.17 -7.05 20.07
CA TYR A 327 -1.71 -5.96 19.18
C TYR A 327 -0.30 -5.50 19.53
N ASN A 328 -0.01 -5.18 20.79
CA ASN A 328 1.29 -4.65 21.21
C ASN A 328 2.45 -5.61 20.92
N GLU A 329 2.26 -6.92 21.12
CA GLU A 329 3.28 -7.94 20.82
C GLU A 329 3.59 -7.95 19.32
N ILE A 330 2.55 -7.98 18.49
CA ILE A 330 2.68 -8.04 17.03
C ILE A 330 3.22 -6.71 16.47
N SER A 331 2.74 -5.58 16.96
CA SER A 331 3.21 -4.25 16.56
C SER A 331 4.70 -4.05 16.85
N ASN A 332 5.19 -4.53 18.00
CA ASN A 332 6.60 -4.50 18.33
C ASN A 332 7.45 -5.33 17.34
N ILE A 333 6.96 -6.52 16.94
CA ILE A 333 7.64 -7.35 15.93
C ILE A 333 7.67 -6.62 14.58
N ILE A 334 6.55 -6.04 14.16
CA ILE A 334 6.42 -5.28 12.91
C ILE A 334 7.40 -4.10 12.91
N ASN A 335 7.38 -3.27 13.94
CA ASN A 335 8.25 -2.10 14.05
C ASN A 335 9.74 -2.48 14.06
N SER A 336 10.10 -3.60 14.71
CA SER A 336 11.48 -4.11 14.70
C SER A 336 12.01 -4.44 13.30
N LYS A 337 11.13 -4.86 12.38
CA LYS A 337 11.50 -5.10 10.98
C LYS A 337 11.88 -3.82 10.25
N PHE A 338 11.17 -2.73 10.51
CA PHE A 338 11.47 -1.43 9.90
C PHE A 338 12.76 -0.78 10.45
N ILE A 339 13.19 -1.11 11.66
CA ILE A 339 14.53 -0.72 12.18
C ILE A 339 15.64 -1.33 11.29
N GLN A 340 15.45 -2.53 10.74
CA GLN A 340 16.41 -3.13 9.82
C GLN A 340 16.51 -2.33 8.50
N LEU A 341 15.40 -1.76 8.03
CA LEU A 341 15.42 -0.89 6.86
C LEU A 341 16.30 0.34 7.10
N GLN A 342 16.18 0.97 8.27
CA GLN A 342 17.02 2.11 8.65
C GLN A 342 18.51 1.76 8.68
N LYS A 343 18.88 0.66 9.31
CA LYS A 343 20.29 0.22 9.42
C LYS A 343 20.92 -0.11 8.07
N ASN A 344 20.23 -0.83 7.21
CA ASN A 344 20.72 -1.19 5.87
C ASN A 344 20.81 0.03 4.93
N THR A 345 20.19 1.12 5.32
CA THR A 345 20.15 2.35 4.54
C THR A 345 21.06 3.43 5.10
N SER A 346 21.76 3.19 6.21
CA SER A 346 22.70 4.13 6.87
C SER A 346 24.18 3.82 6.54
N GLN A 347 24.45 2.77 5.78
CA GLN A 347 25.75 2.41 5.21
C GLN A 347 25.85 2.90 3.75
#